data_eacbfcbb9db3dacfd759be3ed1660aa4
#
_entry.id   eacbfcbb9db3dacfd759be3ed1660aa4
#
_cell.length_a   1.000
_cell.length_b   1.000
_cell.length_c   1.000
_cell.angle_alpha   90.00
_cell.angle_beta   90.00
_cell.angle_gamma   90.00
#
_symmetry.space_group_name_H-M   'P 1'
#
loop_
_entity.id
_entity.type
_entity.pdbx_description
1 polymer ?
#
loop_
_entity_poly.entity_id
_entity_poly.type
_entity_poly.pdbx_seq_one_letter_code
_entity_poly.pdbx_strand_id
1 'polypeptide(L)'
;MKKLLLSIAFLLPGMGMMAQTQVKTAGGILEGKDLSGITVFKGVPFAAPPVGNLRWKAPQPAQKWQGVREAKEFGPNPMQEPIFGDMNFGTKANSEDCL
;
A
#
# COMPACT_ATOMS: atom_id res chain seq x y z
N MET A 1 25.66 43.31 40.76
CA MET A 1 25.79 41.97 40.15
C MET A 1 24.48 41.64 39.47
N LYS A 2 24.45 41.67 38.18
CA LYS A 2 23.25 41.35 37.42
C LYS A 2 23.26 39.85 37.15
N LYS A 3 22.34 39.11 37.77
CA LYS A 3 22.10 37.71 37.46
C LYS A 3 21.31 37.67 36.17
N LEU A 4 21.95 37.28 35.08
CA LEU A 4 21.32 36.98 33.83
C LEU A 4 20.69 35.60 34.00
N LEU A 5 19.39 35.56 34.23
CA LEU A 5 18.60 34.34 34.12
C LEU A 5 18.38 34.05 32.63
N LEU A 6 19.25 33.18 32.10
CA LEU A 6 19.04 32.61 30.79
C LEU A 6 17.88 31.63 30.87
N SER A 7 16.69 32.09 30.53
CA SER A 7 15.56 31.22 30.25
C SER A 7 15.84 30.52 28.93
N ILE A 8 16.41 29.33 29.03
CA ILE A 8 16.45 28.40 27.90
C ILE A 8 15.03 27.87 27.73
N ALA A 9 14.28 28.51 26.86
CA ALA A 9 13.04 27.97 26.34
C ALA A 9 13.41 26.71 25.56
N PHE A 10 13.19 25.56 26.16
CA PHE A 10 13.30 24.27 25.52
C PHE A 10 12.17 24.17 24.48
N LEU A 11 12.43 24.63 23.27
CA LEU A 11 11.58 24.33 22.12
C LEU A 11 11.72 22.83 21.87
N LEU A 12 10.85 22.04 22.46
CA LEU A 12 10.60 20.69 22.00
C LEU A 12 9.99 20.81 20.59
N PRO A 13 10.67 20.37 19.53
CA PRO A 13 10.00 20.20 18.26
C PRO A 13 8.92 19.14 18.52
N GLY A 14 7.67 19.54 18.38
CA GLY A 14 6.58 18.59 18.36
C GLY A 14 6.88 17.57 17.28
N MET A 15 7.33 16.39 17.67
CA MET A 15 7.33 15.22 16.79
C MET A 15 5.87 14.96 16.47
N GLY A 16 5.41 15.54 15.37
CA GLY A 16 4.13 15.16 14.79
C GLY A 16 4.19 13.65 14.59
N MET A 17 3.39 12.91 15.35
CA MET A 17 3.11 11.52 15.07
C MET A 17 2.45 11.48 13.69
N MET A 18 3.24 11.38 12.64
CA MET A 18 2.74 11.01 11.34
C MET A 18 2.25 9.58 11.47
N ALA A 19 0.94 9.37 11.24
CA ALA A 19 0.40 8.03 11.10
C ALA A 19 1.26 7.29 10.06
N GLN A 20 1.82 6.15 10.46
CA GLN A 20 2.74 5.41 9.62
C GLN A 20 1.94 4.71 8.53
N THR A 21 1.83 5.35 7.36
CA THR A 21 1.13 4.79 6.19
C THR A 21 2.00 3.83 5.38
N GLN A 22 3.28 3.71 5.73
CA GLN A 22 4.22 2.82 5.04
C GLN A 22 4.59 1.63 5.91
N VAL A 23 4.70 0.47 5.28
CA VAL A 23 5.14 -0.77 5.92
C VAL A 23 6.19 -1.46 5.04
N LYS A 24 7.24 -1.95 5.68
CA LYS A 24 8.27 -2.76 5.02
C LYS A 24 7.85 -4.22 5.01
N THR A 25 7.83 -4.81 3.83
CA THR A 25 7.53 -6.24 3.63
C THR A 25 8.73 -6.95 2.99
N ALA A 26 8.64 -8.27 2.90
CA ALA A 26 9.66 -9.06 2.20
C ALA A 26 9.79 -8.70 0.71
N GLY A 27 8.73 -8.19 0.08
CA GLY A 27 8.72 -7.76 -1.32
C GLY A 27 9.22 -6.34 -1.54
N GLY A 28 9.15 -5.48 -0.53
CA GLY A 28 9.48 -4.07 -0.61
C GLY A 28 8.63 -3.22 0.34
N ILE A 29 8.65 -1.91 0.16
CA ILE A 29 7.87 -0.99 0.97
C ILE A 29 6.51 -0.75 0.32
N LEU A 30 5.45 -0.85 1.12
CA LEU A 30 4.08 -0.53 0.71
C LEU A 30 3.63 0.76 1.39
N GLU A 31 2.90 1.59 0.65
CA GLU A 31 2.22 2.76 1.18
C GLU A 31 0.71 2.56 1.11
N GLY A 32 0.08 2.54 2.27
CA GLY A 32 -1.37 2.43 2.40
C GLY A 32 -2.06 3.77 2.47
N LYS A 33 -3.36 3.75 2.69
CA LYS A 33 -4.20 4.92 2.90
C LYS A 33 -4.67 4.97 4.34
N ASP A 34 -4.49 6.11 4.99
CA ASP A 34 -5.07 6.33 6.31
C ASP A 34 -6.57 6.66 6.19
N LEU A 35 -7.38 5.89 6.89
CA LEU A 35 -8.81 6.10 7.03
C LEU A 35 -9.15 6.25 8.52
N SER A 36 -9.12 7.49 8.99
CA SER A 36 -9.49 7.81 10.38
C SER A 36 -8.73 7.00 11.43
N GLY A 37 -7.42 6.93 11.31
CA GLY A 37 -6.53 6.23 12.24
C GLY A 37 -6.32 4.74 11.93
N ILE A 38 -6.92 4.22 10.86
CA ILE A 38 -6.70 2.87 10.35
C ILE A 38 -5.97 2.95 9.02
N THR A 39 -4.81 2.34 8.93
CA THR A 39 -4.10 2.26 7.65
C THR A 39 -4.58 1.05 6.86
N VAL A 40 -5.08 1.30 5.66
CA VAL A 40 -5.63 0.29 4.76
C VAL A 40 -4.69 0.09 3.58
N PHE A 41 -4.38 -1.16 3.27
CA PHE A 41 -3.58 -1.56 2.12
C PHE A 41 -4.45 -2.34 1.15
N LYS A 42 -4.45 -1.92 -0.12
CA LYS A 42 -5.20 -2.55 -1.20
C LYS A 42 -4.28 -2.81 -2.39
N GLY A 43 -4.57 -3.84 -3.17
CA GLY A 43 -3.73 -4.17 -4.33
C GLY A 43 -2.33 -4.64 -3.97
N VAL A 44 -2.17 -5.26 -2.81
CA VAL A 44 -0.89 -5.86 -2.41
C VAL A 44 -0.64 -7.10 -3.26
N PRO A 45 0.53 -7.22 -3.93
CA PRO A 45 0.83 -8.40 -4.73
C PRO A 45 0.87 -9.66 -3.88
N PHE A 46 0.06 -10.63 -4.23
CA PHE A 46 0.02 -11.94 -3.57
C PHE A 46 0.99 -12.93 -4.19
N ALA A 47 1.09 -12.93 -5.51
CA ALA A 47 1.93 -13.85 -6.28
C ALA A 47 2.39 -13.20 -7.57
N ALA A 48 3.28 -13.86 -8.28
CA ALA A 48 3.64 -13.48 -9.64
C ALA A 48 2.41 -13.56 -10.56
N PRO A 49 2.30 -12.69 -11.60
CA PRO A 49 1.19 -12.76 -12.54
C PRO A 49 1.03 -14.17 -13.13
N PRO A 50 -0.17 -14.78 -13.05
CA PRO A 50 -0.42 -16.13 -13.53
C PRO A 50 -0.65 -16.15 -15.05
N VAL A 51 0.30 -15.60 -15.80
CA VAL A 51 0.21 -15.43 -17.26
C VAL A 51 1.20 -16.32 -17.99
N GLY A 52 0.97 -16.60 -19.26
CA GLY A 52 1.87 -17.40 -20.08
C GLY A 52 2.11 -18.79 -19.49
N ASN A 53 3.37 -19.09 -19.21
CA ASN A 53 3.78 -20.40 -18.66
C ASN A 53 3.30 -20.65 -17.23
N LEU A 54 2.84 -19.63 -16.52
CA LEU A 54 2.36 -19.74 -15.14
C LEU A 54 0.84 -20.00 -15.06
N ARG A 55 0.13 -20.00 -16.18
CA ARG A 55 -1.28 -20.38 -16.20
C ARG A 55 -1.46 -21.82 -15.75
N TRP A 56 -2.47 -22.06 -14.93
CA TRP A 56 -2.80 -23.38 -14.40
C TRP A 56 -1.69 -24.03 -13.56
N LYS A 57 -0.73 -23.26 -13.12
CA LYS A 57 0.33 -23.71 -12.21
C LYS A 57 0.13 -23.18 -10.81
N ALA A 58 0.79 -23.79 -9.84
CA ALA A 58 0.81 -23.29 -8.48
C ALA A 58 1.34 -21.85 -8.44
N PRO A 59 0.80 -20.96 -7.60
CA PRO A 59 1.27 -19.59 -7.49
C PRO A 59 2.77 -19.52 -7.20
N GLN A 60 3.44 -18.62 -7.90
CA GLN A 60 4.87 -18.35 -7.70
C GLN A 60 5.04 -17.08 -6.86
N PRO A 61 6.15 -16.92 -6.12
CA PRO A 61 6.40 -15.74 -5.33
C PRO A 61 6.30 -14.46 -6.15
N ALA A 62 5.67 -13.42 -5.59
CA ALA A 62 5.62 -12.11 -6.20
C ALA A 62 7.03 -11.53 -6.37
N GLN A 63 7.27 -10.82 -7.45
CA GLN A 63 8.54 -10.12 -7.66
C GLN A 63 8.70 -9.01 -6.63
N LYS A 64 9.93 -8.90 -6.12
CA LYS A 64 10.31 -7.78 -5.27
C LYS A 64 10.37 -6.49 -6.09
N TRP A 65 10.03 -5.37 -5.47
CA TRP A 65 10.09 -4.05 -6.11
C TRP A 65 11.06 -3.13 -5.38
N GLN A 66 11.54 -2.14 -6.09
CA GLN A 66 12.37 -1.06 -5.58
C GLN A 66 11.50 0.12 -5.18
N GLY A 67 11.91 0.83 -4.12
CA GLY A 67 11.20 2.01 -3.65
C GLY A 67 9.86 1.70 -2.98
N VAL A 68 8.98 2.70 -2.95
CA VAL A 68 7.66 2.62 -2.32
C VAL A 68 6.61 2.28 -3.37
N ARG A 69 5.86 1.19 -3.14
CA ARG A 69 4.72 0.81 -3.98
C ARG A 69 3.44 1.32 -3.33
N GLU A 70 2.64 2.06 -4.09
CA GLU A 70 1.32 2.47 -3.64
C GLU A 70 0.36 1.28 -3.54
N ALA A 71 -0.28 1.15 -2.38
CA ALA A 71 -1.26 0.12 -2.07
C ALA A 71 -2.57 0.78 -1.58
N LYS A 72 -3.08 1.73 -2.36
CA LYS A 72 -4.23 2.58 -2.00
C LYS A 72 -5.52 2.16 -2.71
N GLU A 73 -5.42 1.42 -3.80
CA GLU A 73 -6.54 0.98 -4.62
C GLU A 73 -6.48 -0.52 -4.88
N PHE A 74 -7.64 -1.12 -5.14
CA PHE A 74 -7.70 -2.52 -5.53
C PHE A 74 -7.01 -2.74 -6.89
N GLY A 75 -6.39 -3.90 -7.05
CA GLY A 75 -5.92 -4.38 -8.33
C GLY A 75 -7.09 -4.72 -9.28
N PRO A 76 -6.78 -5.11 -10.52
CA PRO A 76 -7.81 -5.49 -11.48
C PRO A 76 -8.54 -6.77 -11.05
N ASN A 77 -9.79 -6.90 -11.51
CA ASN A 77 -10.53 -8.14 -11.37
C ASN A 77 -9.96 -9.24 -12.29
N PRO A 78 -10.16 -10.52 -11.95
CA PRO A 78 -9.96 -11.60 -12.90
C PRO A 78 -10.78 -11.38 -14.18
N MET A 79 -10.35 -11.99 -15.27
CA MET A 79 -11.07 -11.93 -16.54
C MET A 79 -12.49 -12.45 -16.36
N GLN A 80 -13.46 -11.56 -16.49
CA GLN A 80 -14.88 -11.85 -16.30
C GLN A 80 -15.76 -10.89 -17.09
N GLU A 81 -16.95 -11.37 -17.48
CA GLU A 81 -17.99 -10.50 -18.01
C GLU A 81 -18.76 -9.83 -16.88
N PRO A 82 -19.07 -8.55 -16.96
CA PRO A 82 -19.92 -7.88 -15.98
C PRO A 82 -21.35 -8.44 -16.07
N ILE A 83 -21.81 -9.09 -15.00
CA ILE A 83 -23.16 -9.64 -14.93
C ILE A 83 -24.19 -8.52 -14.69
N PHE A 84 -23.81 -7.55 -13.89
CA PHE A 84 -24.62 -6.36 -13.60
C PHE A 84 -23.76 -5.12 -13.84
N GLY A 85 -24.28 -4.17 -14.62
CA GLY A 85 -23.51 -3.02 -15.12
C GLY A 85 -22.89 -2.09 -14.06
N ASP A 86 -23.35 -2.18 -12.82
CA ASP A 86 -22.89 -1.39 -11.69
C ASP A 86 -21.99 -2.16 -10.70
N MET A 87 -21.86 -3.46 -10.86
CA MET A 87 -21.03 -4.30 -9.97
C MET A 87 -19.59 -4.39 -10.47
N ASN A 88 -18.79 -3.42 -10.12
CA ASN A 88 -17.36 -3.40 -10.47
C ASN A 88 -16.43 -3.71 -9.28
N PHE A 89 -17.00 -3.96 -8.10
CA PHE A 89 -16.26 -4.29 -6.87
C PHE A 89 -15.09 -3.34 -6.52
N GLY A 90 -15.20 -2.08 -6.96
CA GLY A 90 -14.18 -1.05 -6.71
C GLY A 90 -12.99 -1.11 -7.65
N THR A 91 -13.07 -1.87 -8.74
CA THR A 91 -12.03 -1.92 -9.77
C THR A 91 -12.58 -1.42 -11.12
N LYS A 92 -11.68 -0.92 -11.96
CA LYS A 92 -12.04 -0.35 -13.26
C LYS A 92 -11.64 -1.22 -14.44
N ALA A 93 -10.95 -2.33 -14.20
CA ALA A 93 -10.36 -3.15 -15.24
C ALA A 93 -10.36 -4.64 -14.87
N ASN A 94 -10.34 -5.47 -15.90
CA ASN A 94 -10.06 -6.88 -15.77
C ASN A 94 -8.66 -7.18 -16.29
N SER A 95 -7.97 -8.13 -15.68
CA SER A 95 -6.64 -8.55 -16.12
C SER A 95 -6.37 -9.99 -15.70
N GLU A 96 -5.52 -10.67 -16.43
CA GLU A 96 -4.97 -11.95 -15.98
C GLU A 96 -3.98 -11.75 -14.82
N ASP A 97 -3.36 -10.59 -14.72
CA ASP A 97 -2.53 -10.18 -13.58
C ASP A 97 -3.45 -9.63 -12.46
N CYS A 98 -4.04 -10.55 -11.71
CA CYS A 98 -5.03 -10.23 -10.68
C CYS A 98 -4.71 -10.81 -9.29
N LEU A 99 -3.46 -11.29 -9.05
CA LEU A 99 -3.01 -11.85 -7.79
C LEU A 99 -2.17 -10.90 -6.94
#